data_25190b272dfbcb076986a4ac940cd0b2
#
_entry.id   25190b272dfbcb076986a4ac940cd0b2
#
_cell.length_a   1.000
_cell.length_b   1.000
_cell.length_c   1.000
_cell.angle_alpha   90.00
_cell.angle_beta   90.00
_cell.angle_gamma   90.00
#
_symmetry.space_group_name_H-M   'P 1'
#
loop_
_entity.id
_entity.type
_entity.pdbx_description
1 polymer ?
#
loop_
_entity_poly.entity_id
_entity_poly.type
_entity_poly.pdbx_seq_one_letter_code
_entity_poly.pdbx_strand_id
1 'polypeptide(L)'
;MIQHFHRMISAALGISEKQIVQTLGLLNDGATIPFISRYRKEVTGGLDEVQIESIKTHYEKLNEIAKRKETILNTIQEQGKLTTELQKRIEETWDNTLLEDIYLPYKPKRKTRAEAARQKGLEPLATLLMLQREPHPEERAANYVKGDVKNVEDALKGARDIIAEHVSEDERARNSVRNAFARQGTLTAKVVKGKEEEATKYRDYFDCSESLKRCSSHRLLAIRRAEAEGLLKVSISPDDEECVERLERQFVRSNNPCGQQVAEAVQDSYKRLLKPSIETEFATQSKERADEEAIKVFAENLRQLLLASPLGQKRVMGICLLYTSDAADDLI
;
A
#
# COMPACT_ATOMS: atom_id res chain seq x y z
N MET A 1 -21.43 -15.09 7.26
CA MET A 1 -20.58 -14.21 6.47
C MET A 1 -21.41 -13.10 5.79
N ILE A 2 -22.36 -13.38 4.93
CA ILE A 2 -23.17 -12.39 4.18
C ILE A 2 -23.89 -11.38 5.09
N GLN A 3 -24.56 -11.81 6.17
CA GLN A 3 -25.19 -10.88 7.12
C GLN A 3 -24.19 -9.95 7.81
N HIS A 4 -22.97 -10.40 8.03
CA HIS A 4 -21.90 -9.56 8.58
C HIS A 4 -21.50 -8.45 7.61
N PHE A 5 -21.42 -8.74 6.30
CA PHE A 5 -21.15 -7.72 5.27
C PHE A 5 -22.23 -6.65 5.24
N HIS A 6 -23.51 -7.05 5.30
CA HIS A 6 -24.61 -6.09 5.30
C HIS A 6 -24.53 -5.10 6.47
N ARG A 7 -24.16 -5.59 7.66
CA ARG A 7 -23.96 -4.72 8.85
C ARG A 7 -22.77 -3.76 8.66
N MET A 8 -21.65 -4.26 8.13
CA MET A 8 -20.48 -3.44 7.88
C MET A 8 -20.78 -2.33 6.87
N ILE A 9 -21.45 -2.66 5.77
CA ILE A 9 -21.86 -1.71 4.74
C ILE A 9 -22.87 -0.70 5.32
N SER A 10 -23.85 -1.18 6.10
CA SER A 10 -24.82 -0.34 6.78
C SER A 10 -24.16 0.68 7.71
N ALA A 11 -23.19 0.24 8.51
CA ALA A 11 -22.43 1.10 9.40
C ALA A 11 -21.56 2.13 8.64
N ALA A 12 -20.98 1.73 7.51
CA ALA A 12 -20.13 2.60 6.71
C ALA A 12 -20.91 3.67 5.92
N LEU A 13 -22.05 3.30 5.34
CA LEU A 13 -22.81 4.16 4.43
C LEU A 13 -24.03 4.85 5.08
N GLY A 14 -24.43 4.45 6.30
CA GLY A 14 -25.64 4.94 6.93
C GLY A 14 -26.94 4.47 6.24
N ILE A 15 -26.88 3.40 5.45
CA ILE A 15 -28.00 2.83 4.71
C ILE A 15 -28.51 1.60 5.46
N SER A 16 -29.82 1.40 5.52
CA SER A 16 -30.40 0.26 6.25
C SER A 16 -29.99 -1.10 5.64
N GLU A 17 -29.80 -2.11 6.49
CA GLU A 17 -29.46 -3.48 6.02
C GLU A 17 -30.51 -4.01 5.01
N LYS A 18 -31.78 -3.68 5.18
CA LYS A 18 -32.85 -4.07 4.26
C LYS A 18 -32.64 -3.51 2.86
N GLN A 19 -32.32 -2.23 2.74
CA GLN A 19 -32.04 -1.59 1.45
C GLN A 19 -30.80 -2.20 0.79
N ILE A 20 -29.75 -2.49 1.57
CA ILE A 20 -28.54 -3.13 1.08
C ILE A 20 -28.84 -4.51 0.50
N VAL A 21 -29.57 -5.35 1.24
CA VAL A 21 -29.95 -6.71 0.79
C VAL A 21 -30.76 -6.64 -0.51
N GLN A 22 -31.74 -5.75 -0.57
CA GLN A 22 -32.57 -5.59 -1.77
C GLN A 22 -31.77 -5.08 -2.97
N THR A 23 -30.88 -4.13 -2.76
CA THR A 23 -30.00 -3.58 -3.82
C THR A 23 -29.05 -4.64 -4.35
N LEU A 24 -28.39 -5.38 -3.43
CA LEU A 24 -27.48 -6.47 -3.83
C LEU A 24 -28.22 -7.61 -4.54
N GLY A 25 -29.46 -7.91 -4.15
CA GLY A 25 -30.31 -8.86 -4.87
C GLY A 25 -30.54 -8.44 -6.32
N LEU A 26 -30.95 -7.20 -6.56
CA LEU A 26 -31.15 -6.67 -7.91
C LEU A 26 -29.86 -6.65 -8.75
N LEU A 27 -28.72 -6.30 -8.14
CA LEU A 27 -27.42 -6.33 -8.83
C LEU A 27 -27.01 -7.75 -9.20
N ASN A 28 -27.24 -8.72 -8.34
CA ASN A 28 -26.95 -10.15 -8.61
C ASN A 28 -27.86 -10.73 -9.70
N ASP A 29 -29.09 -10.22 -9.82
CA ASP A 29 -30.03 -10.56 -10.91
C ASP A 29 -29.64 -9.90 -12.25
N GLY A 30 -28.51 -9.19 -12.31
CA GLY A 30 -27.97 -8.55 -13.52
C GLY A 30 -28.54 -7.17 -13.82
N ALA A 31 -29.29 -6.55 -12.91
CA ALA A 31 -29.79 -5.20 -13.10
C ALA A 31 -28.64 -4.17 -13.03
N THR A 32 -28.64 -3.20 -13.95
CA THR A 32 -27.63 -2.13 -13.96
C THR A 32 -27.96 -1.04 -12.95
N ILE A 33 -26.96 -0.35 -12.46
CA ILE A 33 -27.11 0.75 -11.48
C ILE A 33 -28.11 1.80 -11.96
N PRO A 34 -28.03 2.34 -13.21
CA PRO A 34 -29.03 3.30 -13.71
C PRO A 34 -30.43 2.73 -13.79
N PHE A 35 -30.59 1.44 -14.06
CA PHE A 35 -31.89 0.79 -14.08
C PHE A 35 -32.50 0.71 -12.68
N ILE A 36 -31.71 0.32 -11.69
CA ILE A 36 -32.15 0.21 -10.30
C ILE A 36 -32.56 1.59 -9.77
N SER A 37 -31.74 2.60 -9.95
CA SER A 37 -32.00 3.96 -9.44
C SER A 37 -33.22 4.63 -10.07
N ARG A 38 -33.59 4.28 -11.30
CA ARG A 38 -34.73 4.88 -12.02
C ARG A 38 -36.00 4.06 -11.88
N TYR A 39 -35.90 2.74 -11.97
CA TYR A 39 -37.06 1.86 -12.15
C TYR A 39 -37.31 0.90 -10.98
N ARG A 40 -36.50 0.94 -9.92
CA ARG A 40 -36.64 0.07 -8.74
C ARG A 40 -36.56 0.84 -7.41
N LYS A 41 -36.93 2.10 -7.44
CA LYS A 41 -36.93 2.98 -6.23
C LYS A 41 -37.78 2.43 -5.11
N GLU A 42 -38.91 1.82 -5.44
CA GLU A 42 -39.81 1.18 -4.48
C GLU A 42 -39.17 0.02 -3.73
N VAL A 43 -38.25 -0.70 -4.38
CA VAL A 43 -37.55 -1.83 -3.78
C VAL A 43 -36.39 -1.34 -2.93
N THR A 44 -35.59 -0.38 -3.44
CA THR A 44 -34.39 0.12 -2.77
C THR A 44 -34.67 1.21 -1.73
N GLY A 45 -35.93 1.67 -1.63
CA GLY A 45 -36.30 2.76 -0.73
C GLY A 45 -35.74 4.12 -1.17
N GLY A 46 -35.62 4.32 -2.50
CA GLY A 46 -35.24 5.61 -3.09
C GLY A 46 -33.74 5.89 -3.19
N LEU A 47 -32.89 4.86 -3.13
CA LEU A 47 -31.45 5.03 -3.30
C LEU A 47 -31.12 5.59 -4.69
N ASP A 48 -30.15 6.52 -4.72
CA ASP A 48 -29.61 7.07 -5.96
C ASP A 48 -28.47 6.22 -6.54
N GLU A 49 -27.98 6.60 -7.73
CA GLU A 49 -26.91 5.87 -8.40
C GLU A 49 -25.62 5.81 -7.60
N VAL A 50 -25.27 6.90 -6.89
CA VAL A 50 -24.04 6.99 -6.09
C VAL A 50 -24.11 6.05 -4.87
N GLN A 51 -25.27 6.00 -4.22
CA GLN A 51 -25.50 5.11 -3.09
C GLN A 51 -25.47 3.64 -3.52
N ILE A 52 -26.10 3.31 -4.64
CA ILE A 52 -26.11 1.95 -5.18
C ILE A 52 -24.68 1.50 -5.57
N GLU A 53 -23.92 2.37 -6.23
CA GLU A 53 -22.53 2.10 -6.58
C GLU A 53 -21.65 1.94 -5.34
N SER A 54 -21.84 2.78 -4.32
CA SER A 54 -21.13 2.66 -3.04
C SER A 54 -21.42 1.33 -2.35
N ILE A 55 -22.67 0.85 -2.35
CA ILE A 55 -23.04 -0.47 -1.81
C ILE A 55 -22.29 -1.57 -2.57
N LYS A 56 -22.32 -1.53 -3.91
CA LYS A 56 -21.64 -2.49 -4.77
C LYS A 56 -20.15 -2.54 -4.49
N THR A 57 -19.49 -1.39 -4.50
CA THR A 57 -18.04 -1.27 -4.28
C THR A 57 -17.63 -1.79 -2.90
N HIS A 58 -18.37 -1.46 -1.84
CA HIS A 58 -18.09 -1.98 -0.51
C HIS A 58 -18.28 -3.49 -0.42
N TYR A 59 -19.32 -4.03 -1.06
CA TYR A 59 -19.58 -5.45 -1.08
C TYR A 59 -18.49 -6.22 -1.84
N GLU A 60 -18.04 -5.72 -2.97
CA GLU A 60 -16.95 -6.29 -3.76
C GLU A 60 -15.64 -6.29 -2.97
N LYS A 61 -15.27 -5.16 -2.34
CA LYS A 61 -14.09 -5.09 -1.45
C LYS A 61 -14.14 -6.10 -0.29
N LEU A 62 -15.28 -6.24 0.37
CA LEU A 62 -15.44 -7.21 1.46
C LEU A 62 -15.33 -8.67 0.96
N ASN A 63 -15.86 -8.96 -0.22
CA ASN A 63 -15.70 -10.28 -0.84
C ASN A 63 -14.24 -10.58 -1.21
N GLU A 64 -13.51 -9.60 -1.74
CA GLU A 64 -12.08 -9.74 -2.03
C GLU A 64 -11.28 -10.02 -0.76
N ILE A 65 -11.54 -9.27 0.32
CA ILE A 65 -10.91 -9.52 1.63
C ILE A 65 -11.26 -10.92 2.15
N ALA A 66 -12.51 -11.36 2.02
CA ALA A 66 -12.93 -12.70 2.46
C ALA A 66 -12.21 -13.81 1.70
N LYS A 67 -12.14 -13.71 0.37
CA LYS A 67 -11.37 -14.65 -0.48
C LYS A 67 -9.89 -14.63 -0.11
N ARG A 68 -9.35 -13.45 0.16
CA ARG A 68 -7.95 -13.31 0.57
C ARG A 68 -7.69 -13.98 1.92
N LYS A 69 -8.58 -13.81 2.90
CA LYS A 69 -8.51 -14.51 4.20
C LYS A 69 -8.48 -16.01 4.04
N GLU A 70 -9.37 -16.56 3.22
CA GLU A 70 -9.41 -17.99 2.94
C GLU A 70 -8.08 -18.50 2.37
N THR A 71 -7.52 -17.78 1.38
CA THR A 71 -6.21 -18.13 0.81
C THR A 71 -5.09 -18.08 1.86
N ILE A 72 -5.09 -17.09 2.73
CA ILE A 72 -4.11 -16.92 3.80
C ILE A 72 -4.23 -18.06 4.82
N LEU A 73 -5.43 -18.35 5.29
CA LEU A 73 -5.68 -19.42 6.26
C LEU A 73 -5.24 -20.78 5.72
N ASN A 74 -5.58 -21.10 4.46
CA ASN A 74 -5.17 -22.32 3.81
C ASN A 74 -3.63 -22.42 3.72
N THR A 75 -2.96 -21.34 3.28
CA THR A 75 -1.50 -21.33 3.18
C THR A 75 -0.80 -21.53 4.53
N ILE A 76 -1.30 -20.89 5.59
CA ILE A 76 -0.72 -21.03 6.94
C ILE A 76 -1.01 -22.44 7.52
N GLN A 77 -2.18 -22.99 7.22
CA GLN A 77 -2.56 -24.34 7.63
C GLN A 77 -1.69 -25.40 6.96
N GLU A 78 -1.44 -25.28 5.66
CA GLU A 78 -0.53 -26.17 4.92
C GLU A 78 0.89 -26.15 5.49
N GLN A 79 1.33 -25.02 6.05
CA GLN A 79 2.61 -24.90 6.76
C GLN A 79 2.59 -25.48 8.18
N GLY A 80 1.44 -25.92 8.70
CA GLY A 80 1.28 -26.40 10.06
C GLY A 80 1.48 -25.33 11.14
N LYS A 81 1.38 -24.04 10.79
CA LYS A 81 1.63 -22.91 11.69
C LYS A 81 0.36 -22.19 12.15
N LEU A 82 -0.83 -22.68 11.75
CA LEU A 82 -2.10 -22.05 12.11
C LEU A 82 -2.44 -22.36 13.57
N THR A 83 -2.43 -21.34 14.41
CA THR A 83 -2.92 -21.41 15.79
C THR A 83 -4.34 -20.85 15.88
N THR A 84 -5.10 -21.27 16.90
CA THR A 84 -6.47 -20.78 17.12
C THR A 84 -6.52 -19.26 17.29
N GLU A 85 -5.51 -18.70 17.95
CA GLU A 85 -5.38 -17.26 18.16
C GLU A 85 -5.14 -16.50 16.86
N LEU A 86 -4.23 -17.02 16.01
CA LEU A 86 -3.93 -16.46 14.69
C LEU A 86 -5.15 -16.54 13.77
N GLN A 87 -5.84 -17.69 13.76
CA GLN A 87 -7.06 -17.85 12.98
C GLN A 87 -8.10 -16.80 13.35
N LYS A 88 -8.40 -16.65 14.65
CA LYS A 88 -9.36 -15.67 15.14
C LYS A 88 -8.96 -14.25 14.73
N ARG A 89 -7.69 -13.91 14.87
CA ARG A 89 -7.15 -12.59 14.48
C ARG A 89 -7.33 -12.30 13.00
N ILE A 90 -7.09 -13.28 12.11
CA ILE A 90 -7.31 -13.16 10.67
C ILE A 90 -8.80 -13.00 10.37
N GLU A 91 -9.67 -13.80 11.02
CA GLU A 91 -11.12 -13.74 10.81
C GLU A 91 -11.73 -12.41 11.24
N GLU A 92 -11.23 -11.79 12.31
CA GLU A 92 -11.70 -10.48 12.81
C GLU A 92 -11.19 -9.29 12.03
N THR A 93 -10.07 -9.40 11.31
CA THR A 93 -9.44 -8.29 10.57
C THR A 93 -10.11 -8.08 9.21
N TRP A 94 -10.66 -6.88 8.96
CA TRP A 94 -11.27 -6.47 7.68
C TRP A 94 -10.52 -5.32 6.99
N ASP A 95 -9.35 -5.02 7.44
CA ASP A 95 -8.40 -4.11 6.79
C ASP A 95 -7.38 -4.92 6.00
N ASN A 96 -7.27 -4.65 4.71
CA ASN A 96 -6.39 -5.39 3.81
C ASN A 96 -4.91 -5.21 4.19
N THR A 97 -4.53 -4.02 4.62
CA THR A 97 -3.14 -3.70 5.01
C THR A 97 -2.74 -4.48 6.26
N LEU A 98 -3.61 -4.48 7.28
CA LEU A 98 -3.38 -5.26 8.50
C LEU A 98 -3.40 -6.77 8.23
N LEU A 99 -4.26 -7.23 7.34
CA LEU A 99 -4.34 -8.63 6.94
C LEU A 99 -3.04 -9.10 6.26
N GLU A 100 -2.50 -8.31 5.34
CA GLU A 100 -1.23 -8.61 4.69
C GLU A 100 -0.04 -8.56 5.67
N ASP A 101 -0.05 -7.68 6.66
CA ASP A 101 0.98 -7.64 7.71
C ASP A 101 0.95 -8.90 8.58
N ILE A 102 -0.23 -9.36 8.98
CA ILE A 102 -0.39 -10.61 9.72
C ILE A 102 0.13 -11.80 8.91
N TYR A 103 -0.08 -11.78 7.60
CA TYR A 103 0.33 -12.84 6.69
C TYR A 103 1.83 -12.80 6.35
N LEU A 104 2.48 -11.64 6.41
CA LEU A 104 3.84 -11.42 5.92
C LEU A 104 4.88 -12.43 6.44
N PRO A 105 4.91 -12.81 7.75
CA PRO A 105 5.83 -13.83 8.26
C PRO A 105 5.60 -15.24 7.72
N TYR A 106 4.39 -15.52 7.21
CA TYR A 106 3.98 -16.84 6.70
C TYR A 106 4.00 -16.92 5.18
N LYS A 107 4.18 -15.78 4.50
CA LYS A 107 4.19 -15.71 3.04
C LYS A 107 5.37 -16.53 2.48
N PRO A 108 5.14 -17.47 1.55
CA PRO A 108 6.21 -18.23 0.93
C PRO A 108 7.23 -17.31 0.27
N LYS A 109 8.47 -17.41 0.70
CA LYS A 109 9.57 -16.57 0.25
C LYS A 109 10.42 -17.31 -0.78
N ARG A 110 10.75 -16.66 -1.87
CA ARG A 110 11.61 -17.23 -2.90
C ARG A 110 12.90 -16.40 -2.99
N LYS A 111 14.06 -17.07 -2.76
CA LYS A 111 15.40 -16.50 -2.99
C LYS A 111 15.69 -15.17 -2.27
N THR A 112 15.21 -14.99 -1.03
CA THR A 112 15.63 -13.85 -0.21
C THR A 112 17.04 -14.08 0.35
N ARG A 113 17.75 -12.98 0.73
CA ARG A 113 19.06 -13.10 1.40
C ARG A 113 18.93 -13.86 2.72
N ALA A 114 17.86 -13.59 3.47
CA ALA A 114 17.57 -14.28 4.72
C ALA A 114 17.31 -15.77 4.50
N GLU A 115 16.57 -16.15 3.46
CA GLU A 115 16.32 -17.55 3.14
C GLU A 115 17.63 -18.27 2.75
N ALA A 116 18.48 -17.64 1.95
CA ALA A 116 19.81 -18.17 1.65
C ALA A 116 20.67 -18.33 2.92
N ALA A 117 20.56 -17.41 3.89
CA ALA A 117 21.26 -17.51 5.16
C ALA A 117 20.70 -18.63 6.05
N ARG A 118 19.36 -18.86 6.04
CA ARG A 118 18.72 -19.99 6.75
C ARG A 118 19.19 -21.32 6.17
N GLN A 119 19.27 -21.45 4.86
CA GLN A 119 19.78 -22.66 4.20
C GLN A 119 21.24 -22.96 4.57
N LYS A 120 22.04 -21.93 4.87
CA LYS A 120 23.40 -22.08 5.42
C LYS A 120 23.44 -22.41 6.92
N GLY A 121 22.28 -22.55 7.57
CA GLY A 121 22.17 -22.90 9.00
C GLY A 121 22.48 -21.74 9.95
N LEU A 122 22.32 -20.46 9.53
CA LEU A 122 22.67 -19.30 10.34
C LEU A 122 21.52 -18.80 11.25
N GLU A 123 20.36 -19.44 11.24
CA GLU A 123 19.21 -19.05 12.08
C GLU A 123 19.51 -19.11 13.58
N PRO A 124 20.23 -20.13 14.14
CA PRO A 124 20.56 -20.13 15.56
C PRO A 124 21.51 -18.97 15.92
N LEU A 125 22.40 -18.56 15.03
CA LEU A 125 23.28 -17.39 15.24
C LEU A 125 22.44 -16.09 15.26
N ALA A 126 21.49 -15.94 14.34
CA ALA A 126 20.58 -14.79 14.33
C ALA A 126 19.76 -14.70 15.64
N THR A 127 19.26 -15.83 16.13
CA THR A 127 18.55 -15.92 17.42
C THR A 127 19.45 -15.52 18.58
N LEU A 128 20.68 -15.99 18.60
CA LEU A 128 21.69 -15.63 19.63
C LEU A 128 21.95 -14.12 19.64
N LEU A 129 22.15 -13.51 18.46
CA LEU A 129 22.36 -12.06 18.33
C LEU A 129 21.14 -11.28 18.82
N MET A 130 19.92 -11.72 18.51
CA MET A 130 18.67 -11.09 18.95
C MET A 130 18.49 -11.14 20.49
N LEU A 131 19.03 -12.14 21.17
CA LEU A 131 19.03 -12.20 22.63
C LEU A 131 19.94 -11.14 23.27
N GLN A 132 20.97 -10.66 22.56
CA GLN A 132 21.90 -9.59 22.96
C GLN A 132 22.57 -9.84 24.31
N ARG A 133 22.86 -11.11 24.65
CA ARG A 133 23.50 -11.51 25.90
C ARG A 133 24.97 -11.90 25.74
N GLU A 134 25.38 -12.22 24.50
CA GLU A 134 26.73 -12.68 24.21
C GLU A 134 27.70 -11.50 24.07
N PRO A 135 28.81 -11.45 24.82
CA PRO A 135 29.78 -10.38 24.71
C PRO A 135 30.72 -10.53 23.50
N HIS A 136 30.90 -11.75 22.98
CA HIS A 136 31.81 -12.09 21.89
C HIS A 136 31.09 -12.80 20.74
N PRO A 137 30.23 -12.09 19.94
CA PRO A 137 29.45 -12.70 18.86
C PRO A 137 30.34 -13.28 17.75
N GLU A 138 31.55 -12.76 17.56
CA GLU A 138 32.50 -13.25 16.56
C GLU A 138 33.01 -14.67 16.89
N GLU A 139 33.28 -14.95 18.17
CA GLU A 139 33.69 -16.30 18.61
C GLU A 139 32.58 -17.32 18.39
N ARG A 140 31.34 -16.90 18.61
CA ARG A 140 30.17 -17.74 18.32
C ARG A 140 29.95 -17.93 16.82
N ALA A 141 30.12 -16.87 16.04
CA ALA A 141 30.00 -16.91 14.59
C ALA A 141 31.05 -17.81 13.93
N ALA A 142 32.26 -17.93 14.53
CA ALA A 142 33.31 -18.83 14.07
C ALA A 142 32.86 -20.30 13.98
N ASN A 143 31.93 -20.74 14.84
CA ASN A 143 31.37 -22.09 14.82
C ASN A 143 30.48 -22.37 13.60
N TYR A 144 30.04 -21.34 12.91
CA TYR A 144 29.18 -21.40 11.72
C TYR A 144 29.95 -21.24 10.41
N VAL A 145 31.27 -21.08 10.47
CA VAL A 145 32.16 -21.03 9.28
C VAL A 145 32.31 -22.45 8.72
N LYS A 146 31.33 -22.85 7.89
CA LYS A 146 31.30 -24.19 7.24
C LYS A 146 30.67 -24.08 5.87
N GLY A 147 31.09 -24.93 4.93
CA GLY A 147 30.51 -25.00 3.59
C GLY A 147 30.60 -23.66 2.85
N ASP A 148 29.45 -23.09 2.54
CA ASP A 148 29.35 -21.82 1.79
C ASP A 148 29.60 -20.56 2.63
N VAL A 149 29.84 -20.69 3.95
CA VAL A 149 30.18 -19.57 4.83
C VAL A 149 31.72 -19.52 4.95
N LYS A 150 32.31 -18.52 4.32
CA LYS A 150 33.77 -18.46 4.14
C LYS A 150 34.55 -17.92 5.35
N ASN A 151 33.93 -17.01 6.09
CA ASN A 151 34.55 -16.33 7.24
C ASN A 151 33.49 -15.90 8.25
N VAL A 152 33.96 -15.39 9.39
CA VAL A 152 33.11 -14.93 10.51
C VAL A 152 32.19 -13.79 10.07
N GLU A 153 32.70 -12.86 9.24
CA GLU A 153 31.90 -11.74 8.76
C GLU A 153 30.73 -12.21 7.84
N ASP A 154 30.98 -13.22 6.99
CA ASP A 154 29.92 -13.83 6.18
C ASP A 154 28.83 -14.47 7.06
N ALA A 155 29.21 -15.09 8.20
CA ALA A 155 28.28 -15.66 9.16
C ALA A 155 27.45 -14.57 9.83
N LEU A 156 28.10 -13.52 10.33
CA LEU A 156 27.43 -12.37 10.96
C LEU A 156 26.50 -11.64 9.98
N LYS A 157 26.97 -11.42 8.75
CA LYS A 157 26.18 -10.80 7.67
C LYS A 157 24.93 -11.62 7.37
N GLY A 158 25.07 -12.94 7.21
CA GLY A 158 23.91 -13.81 7.02
C GLY A 158 22.93 -13.77 8.19
N ALA A 159 23.44 -13.75 9.42
CA ALA A 159 22.59 -13.59 10.59
C ALA A 159 21.87 -12.22 10.63
N ARG A 160 22.57 -11.13 10.26
CA ARG A 160 21.97 -9.80 10.10
C ARG A 160 20.87 -9.78 9.03
N ASP A 161 21.06 -10.47 7.90
CA ASP A 161 20.03 -10.59 6.86
C ASP A 161 18.75 -11.26 7.39
N ILE A 162 18.88 -12.30 8.23
CA ILE A 162 17.73 -12.96 8.89
C ILE A 162 17.06 -12.00 9.87
N ILE A 163 17.84 -11.29 10.70
CA ILE A 163 17.31 -10.30 11.66
C ILE A 163 16.60 -9.16 10.92
N ALA A 164 17.19 -8.65 9.84
CA ALA A 164 16.60 -7.59 9.03
C ALA A 164 15.23 -7.99 8.45
N GLU A 165 15.10 -9.23 7.98
CA GLU A 165 13.82 -9.75 7.52
C GLU A 165 12.82 -9.85 8.68
N HIS A 166 13.22 -10.40 9.83
CA HIS A 166 12.37 -10.49 11.02
C HIS A 166 11.86 -9.11 11.47
N VAL A 167 12.72 -8.09 11.51
CA VAL A 167 12.33 -6.71 11.84
C VAL A 167 11.35 -6.15 10.81
N SER A 168 11.54 -6.44 9.51
CA SER A 168 10.65 -5.96 8.46
C SER A 168 9.26 -6.57 8.48
N GLU A 169 9.11 -7.72 9.13
CA GLU A 169 7.85 -8.47 9.29
C GLU A 169 7.16 -8.19 10.63
N ASP A 170 7.86 -7.53 11.55
CA ASP A 170 7.26 -7.15 12.82
C ASP A 170 6.21 -6.06 12.62
N GLU A 171 4.99 -6.34 13.06
CA GLU A 171 3.84 -5.45 12.92
C GLU A 171 4.04 -4.11 13.62
N ARG A 172 4.70 -4.09 14.78
CA ARG A 172 4.96 -2.86 15.53
C ARG A 172 5.98 -1.99 14.81
N ALA A 173 7.01 -2.62 14.22
CA ALA A 173 7.98 -1.94 13.39
C ALA A 173 7.30 -1.30 12.16
N ARG A 174 6.49 -2.06 11.43
CA ARG A 174 5.74 -1.56 10.28
C ARG A 174 4.82 -0.41 10.64
N ASN A 175 4.04 -0.55 11.71
CA ASN A 175 3.14 0.50 12.19
C ASN A 175 3.89 1.74 12.66
N SER A 176 5.07 1.60 13.28
CA SER A 176 5.91 2.73 13.67
C SER A 176 6.35 3.54 12.45
N VAL A 177 6.82 2.87 11.39
CA VAL A 177 7.25 3.52 10.15
C VAL A 177 6.05 4.10 9.40
N ARG A 178 4.90 3.40 9.29
CA ARG A 178 3.66 3.96 8.69
C ARG A 178 3.23 5.24 9.38
N ASN A 179 3.27 5.27 10.70
CA ASN A 179 2.92 6.47 11.47
C ASN A 179 3.87 7.65 11.16
N ALA A 180 5.16 7.39 10.93
CA ALA A 180 6.10 8.41 10.50
C ALA A 180 5.76 8.93 9.09
N PHE A 181 5.51 8.03 8.12
CA PHE A 181 5.06 8.40 6.77
C PHE A 181 3.75 9.21 6.81
N ALA A 182 2.76 8.78 7.60
CA ALA A 182 1.48 9.47 7.72
C ALA A 182 1.59 10.88 8.30
N ARG A 183 2.52 11.10 9.24
CA ARG A 183 2.68 12.39 9.92
C ARG A 183 3.61 13.34 9.20
N GLN A 184 4.73 12.83 8.68
CA GLN A 184 5.88 13.61 8.23
C GLN A 184 6.29 13.27 6.78
N GLY A 185 5.54 12.38 6.10
CA GLY A 185 5.85 11.99 4.74
C GLY A 185 5.98 13.19 3.82
N THR A 186 7.16 13.34 3.21
CA THR A 186 7.48 14.40 2.28
C THR A 186 7.56 13.81 0.88
N LEU A 187 6.76 14.35 -0.04
CA LEU A 187 6.83 14.06 -1.46
C LEU A 187 7.97 14.88 -2.07
N THR A 188 8.93 14.20 -2.67
CA THR A 188 10.06 14.83 -3.35
C THR A 188 10.04 14.40 -4.82
N ALA A 189 10.11 15.37 -5.73
CA ALA A 189 10.20 15.12 -7.16
C ALA A 189 11.45 15.82 -7.72
N LYS A 190 12.23 15.11 -8.52
CA LYS A 190 13.43 15.64 -9.20
C LYS A 190 13.41 15.22 -10.65
N VAL A 191 13.83 16.12 -11.54
CA VAL A 191 13.95 15.80 -12.96
C VAL A 191 15.00 14.70 -13.16
N VAL A 192 14.74 13.79 -14.09
CA VAL A 192 15.71 12.76 -14.49
C VAL A 192 16.81 13.44 -15.29
N LYS A 193 18.05 13.23 -14.87
CA LYS A 193 19.22 13.85 -15.47
C LYS A 193 19.29 13.57 -17.00
N GLY A 194 19.37 14.64 -17.77
CA GLY A 194 19.41 14.57 -19.24
C GLY A 194 18.02 14.57 -19.91
N LYS A 195 16.92 14.74 -19.15
CA LYS A 195 15.57 14.83 -19.69
C LYS A 195 14.88 16.19 -19.42
N GLU A 196 15.66 17.19 -19.10
CA GLU A 196 15.16 18.53 -18.74
C GLU A 196 14.35 19.17 -19.88
N GLU A 197 14.78 18.98 -21.14
CA GLU A 197 14.09 19.51 -22.32
C GLU A 197 12.76 18.79 -22.58
N GLU A 198 12.75 17.45 -22.51
CA GLU A 198 11.55 16.63 -22.69
C GLU A 198 10.51 16.90 -21.59
N ALA A 199 10.99 17.20 -20.38
CA ALA A 199 10.17 17.43 -19.20
C ALA A 199 9.65 18.86 -19.05
N THR A 200 9.85 19.76 -20.04
CA THR A 200 9.54 21.19 -19.94
C THR A 200 8.13 21.49 -19.43
N LYS A 201 7.13 20.66 -19.80
CA LYS A 201 5.74 20.77 -19.32
C LYS A 201 5.58 20.54 -17.81
N TYR A 202 6.60 19.96 -17.15
CA TYR A 202 6.63 19.66 -15.72
C TYR A 202 7.67 20.47 -14.97
N ARG A 203 8.14 21.58 -15.56
CA ARG A 203 9.24 22.41 -15.03
C ARG A 203 9.02 22.85 -13.58
N ASP A 204 7.78 23.12 -13.21
CA ASP A 204 7.42 23.54 -11.84
C ASP A 204 7.67 22.45 -10.78
N TYR A 205 7.92 21.21 -11.20
CA TYR A 205 8.13 20.05 -10.34
C TYR A 205 9.57 19.50 -10.40
N PHE A 206 10.52 20.17 -11.06
CA PHE A 206 11.88 19.68 -11.27
C PHE A 206 12.69 19.50 -9.98
N ASP A 207 12.41 20.32 -8.98
CA ASP A 207 12.97 20.21 -7.63
C ASP A 207 11.89 20.61 -6.62
N CYS A 208 10.90 19.76 -6.49
CA CYS A 208 9.75 19.98 -5.62
C CYS A 208 9.89 19.11 -4.38
N SER A 209 9.69 19.73 -3.22
CA SER A 209 9.63 19.03 -1.93
C SER A 209 8.51 19.60 -1.10
N GLU A 210 7.49 18.80 -0.82
CA GLU A 210 6.35 19.24 -0.02
C GLU A 210 5.77 18.11 0.82
N SER A 211 5.09 18.46 1.91
CA SER A 211 4.39 17.45 2.72
C SER A 211 3.32 16.74 1.90
N LEU A 212 3.36 15.40 1.86
CA LEU A 212 2.36 14.56 1.19
C LEU A 212 0.92 14.89 1.64
N LYS A 213 0.78 15.24 2.91
CA LYS A 213 -0.51 15.59 3.53
C LYS A 213 -1.12 16.89 3.00
N ARG A 214 -0.26 17.83 2.54
CA ARG A 214 -0.66 19.15 2.04
C ARG A 214 -0.63 19.23 0.51
N CYS A 215 -0.05 18.22 -0.15
CA CYS A 215 0.01 18.17 -1.60
C CYS A 215 -1.41 18.07 -2.18
N SER A 216 -1.77 19.01 -3.04
CA SER A 216 -3.08 19.00 -3.70
C SER A 216 -3.15 17.88 -4.74
N SER A 217 -4.34 17.32 -4.94
CA SER A 217 -4.56 16.15 -5.79
C SER A 217 -4.11 16.38 -7.24
N HIS A 218 -4.39 17.54 -7.81
CA HIS A 218 -3.96 17.86 -9.18
C HIS A 218 -2.42 17.92 -9.34
N ARG A 219 -1.69 18.43 -8.33
CA ARG A 219 -0.22 18.45 -8.33
C ARG A 219 0.34 17.04 -8.18
N LEU A 220 -0.20 16.26 -7.25
CA LEU A 220 0.21 14.87 -7.06
C LEU A 220 0.02 14.07 -8.36
N LEU A 221 -1.14 14.20 -9.02
CA LEU A 221 -1.41 13.51 -10.27
C LEU A 221 -0.50 13.96 -11.41
N ALA A 222 -0.16 15.26 -11.50
CA ALA A 222 0.80 15.76 -12.48
C ALA A 222 2.21 15.17 -12.25
N ILE A 223 2.69 15.15 -11.00
CA ILE A 223 3.97 14.56 -10.62
C ILE A 223 3.99 13.05 -10.93
N ARG A 224 2.91 12.32 -10.60
CA ARG A 224 2.82 10.88 -10.89
C ARG A 224 2.76 10.56 -12.37
N ARG A 225 2.13 11.41 -13.17
CA ARG A 225 2.14 11.30 -14.63
C ARG A 225 3.55 11.48 -15.18
N ALA A 226 4.26 12.51 -14.75
CA ALA A 226 5.64 12.74 -15.14
C ALA A 226 6.59 11.61 -14.73
N GLU A 227 6.34 10.99 -13.58
CA GLU A 227 7.06 9.78 -13.14
C GLU A 227 6.77 8.59 -14.07
N ALA A 228 5.51 8.35 -14.41
CA ALA A 228 5.12 7.27 -15.34
C ALA A 228 5.70 7.47 -16.76
N GLU A 229 5.84 8.72 -17.21
CA GLU A 229 6.55 9.07 -18.44
C GLU A 229 8.08 8.95 -18.32
N GLY A 230 8.60 8.66 -17.12
CA GLY A 230 10.03 8.52 -16.86
C GLY A 230 10.80 9.84 -16.92
N LEU A 231 10.12 10.99 -16.71
CA LEU A 231 10.69 12.33 -16.75
C LEU A 231 11.07 12.84 -15.36
N LEU A 232 10.34 12.44 -14.32
CA LEU A 232 10.65 12.75 -12.94
C LEU A 232 10.96 11.49 -12.14
N LYS A 233 11.86 11.61 -11.17
CA LYS A 233 12.07 10.64 -10.10
C LYS A 233 11.35 11.14 -8.87
N VAL A 234 10.41 10.34 -8.38
CA VAL A 234 9.55 10.70 -7.26
C VAL A 234 9.87 9.79 -6.07
N SER A 235 9.88 10.35 -4.88
CA SER A 235 10.01 9.60 -3.63
C SER A 235 9.12 10.20 -2.55
N ILE A 236 8.65 9.34 -1.66
CA ILE A 236 7.93 9.73 -0.46
C ILE A 236 8.73 9.20 0.73
N SER A 237 9.19 10.08 1.59
CA SER A 237 9.98 9.69 2.76
C SER A 237 9.68 10.59 3.95
N PRO A 238 9.58 10.04 5.15
CA PRO A 238 9.69 10.79 6.39
C PRO A 238 11.18 11.10 6.68
N ASP A 239 11.48 11.59 7.86
CA ASP A 239 12.84 11.65 8.37
C ASP A 239 13.38 10.23 8.62
N ASP A 240 14.39 9.85 7.85
CA ASP A 240 14.96 8.50 7.88
C ASP A 240 15.71 8.23 9.22
N GLU A 241 16.38 9.24 9.78
CA GLU A 241 17.14 9.12 11.02
C GLU A 241 16.19 8.89 12.20
N GLU A 242 15.11 9.67 12.28
CA GLU A 242 14.09 9.49 13.32
C GLU A 242 13.42 8.11 13.23
N CYS A 243 13.15 7.61 12.01
CA CYS A 243 12.58 6.28 11.82
C CYS A 243 13.53 5.18 12.32
N VAL A 244 14.80 5.26 11.97
CA VAL A 244 15.81 4.29 12.39
C VAL A 244 15.98 4.31 13.91
N GLU A 245 16.09 5.49 14.53
CA GLU A 245 16.17 5.60 16.00
C GLU A 245 14.97 4.97 16.71
N ARG A 246 13.77 5.18 16.18
CA ARG A 246 12.55 4.58 16.75
C ARG A 246 12.56 3.05 16.65
N LEU A 247 13.04 2.50 15.54
CA LEU A 247 13.19 1.06 15.36
C LEU A 247 14.30 0.51 16.27
N GLU A 248 15.43 1.18 16.37
CA GLU A 248 16.51 0.77 17.27
C GLU A 248 16.03 0.72 18.72
N ARG A 249 15.26 1.68 19.21
CA ARG A 249 14.66 1.64 20.56
C ARG A 249 13.74 0.44 20.79
N GLN A 250 13.17 -0.14 19.72
CA GLN A 250 12.31 -1.34 19.85
C GLN A 250 13.12 -2.64 19.91
N PHE A 251 14.21 -2.72 19.16
CA PHE A 251 14.94 -3.98 18.95
C PHE A 251 16.29 -4.02 19.65
N VAL A 252 16.96 -2.89 19.83
CA VAL A 252 18.27 -2.81 20.49
C VAL A 252 18.08 -2.62 21.99
N ARG A 253 18.46 -3.63 22.76
CA ARG A 253 18.28 -3.69 24.22
C ARG A 253 19.59 -3.53 25.01
N SER A 254 20.72 -3.64 24.30
CA SER A 254 22.05 -3.64 24.94
C SER A 254 23.06 -2.92 24.04
N ASN A 255 24.03 -2.24 24.65
CA ASN A 255 25.14 -1.58 23.95
C ASN A 255 26.36 -2.51 23.75
N ASN A 256 26.18 -3.83 23.91
CA ASN A 256 27.23 -4.80 23.68
C ASN A 256 27.43 -5.10 22.17
N PRO A 257 28.46 -5.85 21.76
CA PRO A 257 28.71 -6.18 20.37
C PRO A 257 27.50 -6.85 19.65
N CYS A 258 26.70 -7.68 20.34
CA CYS A 258 25.48 -8.22 19.78
C CYS A 258 24.45 -7.12 19.51
N GLY A 259 24.29 -6.15 20.40
CA GLY A 259 23.41 -5.01 20.21
C GLY A 259 23.80 -4.17 18.99
N GLN A 260 25.12 -4.03 18.73
CA GLN A 260 25.61 -3.36 17.52
C GLN A 260 25.23 -4.13 16.25
N GLN A 261 25.38 -5.47 16.24
CA GLN A 261 24.95 -6.31 15.12
C GLN A 261 23.43 -6.20 14.86
N VAL A 262 22.62 -6.11 15.93
CA VAL A 262 21.17 -5.90 15.79
C VAL A 262 20.87 -4.49 15.25
N ALA A 263 21.59 -3.45 15.71
CA ALA A 263 21.42 -2.09 15.20
C ALA A 263 21.73 -2.00 13.69
N GLU A 264 22.82 -2.60 13.24
CA GLU A 264 23.16 -2.68 11.81
C GLU A 264 22.06 -3.41 11.01
N ALA A 265 21.53 -4.51 11.55
CA ALA A 265 20.43 -5.26 10.92
C ALA A 265 19.13 -4.44 10.86
N VAL A 266 18.81 -3.64 11.89
CA VAL A 266 17.66 -2.73 11.92
C VAL A 266 17.80 -1.64 10.87
N GLN A 267 18.98 -1.04 10.73
CA GLN A 267 19.25 -0.03 9.70
C GLN A 267 19.12 -0.59 8.28
N ASP A 268 19.66 -1.79 8.04
CA ASP A 268 19.50 -2.49 6.74
C ASP A 268 18.03 -2.83 6.48
N SER A 269 17.31 -3.33 7.49
CA SER A 269 15.88 -3.61 7.42
C SER A 269 15.07 -2.39 7.01
N TYR A 270 15.33 -1.24 7.65
CA TYR A 270 14.65 0.00 7.31
C TYR A 270 14.94 0.42 5.88
N LYS A 271 16.21 0.55 5.51
CA LYS A 271 16.62 1.07 4.19
C LYS A 271 16.19 0.17 3.03
N ARG A 272 16.31 -1.13 3.19
CA ARG A 272 16.15 -2.11 2.10
C ARG A 272 14.76 -2.74 2.04
N LEU A 273 14.07 -2.89 3.16
CA LEU A 273 12.81 -3.64 3.24
C LEU A 273 11.63 -2.78 3.66
N LEU A 274 11.69 -2.13 4.82
CA LEU A 274 10.55 -1.37 5.37
C LEU A 274 10.23 -0.12 4.55
N LYS A 275 11.23 0.75 4.36
CA LYS A 275 11.03 2.03 3.65
C LYS A 275 10.46 1.84 2.24
N PRO A 276 11.04 1.00 1.34
CA PRO A 276 10.50 0.83 0.00
C PRO A 276 9.09 0.21 -0.02
N SER A 277 8.81 -0.71 0.91
CA SER A 277 7.49 -1.34 1.03
C SER A 277 6.42 -0.32 1.44
N ILE A 278 6.69 0.48 2.48
CA ILE A 278 5.74 1.47 3.01
C ILE A 278 5.65 2.68 2.08
N GLU A 279 6.74 3.09 1.43
CA GLU A 279 6.73 4.12 0.41
C GLU A 279 5.77 3.76 -0.74
N THR A 280 5.82 2.51 -1.22
CA THR A 280 4.90 2.01 -2.26
C THR A 280 3.45 2.03 -1.77
N GLU A 281 3.20 1.64 -0.53
CA GLU A 281 1.87 1.69 0.10
C GLU A 281 1.33 3.14 0.09
N PHE A 282 2.12 4.10 0.57
CA PHE A 282 1.71 5.51 0.58
C PHE A 282 1.61 6.13 -0.82
N ALA A 283 2.45 5.70 -1.76
CA ALA A 283 2.36 6.12 -3.15
C ALA A 283 1.03 5.70 -3.77
N THR A 284 0.60 4.45 -3.55
CA THR A 284 -0.67 3.92 -4.04
C THR A 284 -1.85 4.61 -3.38
N GLN A 285 -1.89 4.65 -2.05
CA GLN A 285 -2.99 5.27 -1.30
C GLN A 285 -3.17 6.76 -1.61
N SER A 286 -2.05 7.50 -1.73
CA SER A 286 -2.12 8.93 -2.06
C SER A 286 -2.61 9.16 -3.48
N LYS A 287 -2.23 8.30 -4.43
CA LYS A 287 -2.71 8.36 -5.81
C LYS A 287 -4.21 8.04 -5.89
N GLU A 288 -4.66 6.97 -5.26
CA GLU A 288 -6.08 6.58 -5.22
C GLU A 288 -6.94 7.73 -4.66
N ARG A 289 -6.54 8.33 -3.53
CA ARG A 289 -7.24 9.49 -2.97
C ARG A 289 -7.28 10.68 -3.95
N ALA A 290 -6.17 10.94 -4.64
CA ALA A 290 -6.11 12.04 -5.59
C ALA A 290 -6.95 11.78 -6.85
N ASP A 291 -7.00 10.53 -7.33
CA ASP A 291 -7.87 10.11 -8.43
C ASP A 291 -9.36 10.27 -8.05
N GLU A 292 -9.76 9.83 -6.86
CA GLU A 292 -11.13 9.97 -6.36
C GLU A 292 -11.56 11.44 -6.29
N GLU A 293 -10.69 12.32 -5.76
CA GLU A 293 -10.96 13.76 -5.68
C GLU A 293 -11.07 14.38 -7.08
N ALA A 294 -10.18 14.03 -8.00
CA ALA A 294 -10.21 14.51 -9.37
C ALA A 294 -11.48 14.06 -10.12
N ILE A 295 -11.90 12.82 -9.96
CA ILE A 295 -13.15 12.28 -10.53
C ILE A 295 -14.34 13.02 -9.97
N LYS A 296 -14.38 13.30 -8.66
CA LYS A 296 -15.46 14.05 -8.03
C LYS A 296 -15.59 15.47 -8.61
N VAL A 297 -14.48 16.19 -8.71
CA VAL A 297 -14.44 17.55 -9.31
C VAL A 297 -14.89 17.50 -10.77
N PHE A 298 -14.41 16.52 -11.55
CA PHE A 298 -14.82 16.35 -12.93
C PHE A 298 -16.32 16.08 -13.06
N ALA A 299 -16.85 15.17 -12.24
CA ALA A 299 -18.28 14.83 -12.26
C ALA A 299 -19.15 16.04 -11.91
N GLU A 300 -18.74 16.86 -10.96
CA GLU A 300 -19.45 18.08 -10.58
C GLU A 300 -19.45 19.12 -11.71
N ASN A 301 -18.30 19.36 -12.34
CA ASN A 301 -18.19 20.26 -13.47
C ASN A 301 -19.02 19.76 -14.66
N LEU A 302 -18.97 18.47 -14.96
CA LEU A 302 -19.78 17.86 -16.03
C LEU A 302 -21.27 18.01 -15.75
N ARG A 303 -21.71 17.80 -14.51
CA ARG A 303 -23.10 17.99 -14.09
C ARG A 303 -23.55 19.44 -14.33
N GLN A 304 -22.74 20.42 -13.95
CA GLN A 304 -23.05 21.84 -14.19
C GLN A 304 -23.21 22.15 -15.68
N LEU A 305 -22.32 21.61 -16.53
CA LEU A 305 -22.40 21.79 -17.98
C LEU A 305 -23.65 21.12 -18.57
N LEU A 306 -24.00 19.91 -18.14
CA LEU A 306 -25.17 19.18 -18.63
C LEU A 306 -26.50 19.81 -18.18
N LEU A 307 -26.51 20.52 -17.04
CA LEU A 307 -27.67 21.25 -16.52
C LEU A 307 -27.73 22.72 -16.99
N ALA A 308 -26.76 23.17 -17.77
CA ALA A 308 -26.79 24.52 -18.34
C ALA A 308 -27.99 24.70 -19.28
N SER A 309 -28.50 25.93 -19.35
CA SER A 309 -29.63 26.26 -20.22
C SER A 309 -29.29 25.98 -21.69
N PRO A 310 -30.21 25.39 -22.49
CA PRO A 310 -29.97 25.14 -23.90
C PRO A 310 -29.66 26.44 -24.66
N LEU A 311 -28.67 26.38 -25.54
CA LEU A 311 -28.29 27.53 -26.38
C LEU A 311 -29.31 27.91 -27.44
N GLY A 312 -30.39 27.13 -27.60
CA GLY A 312 -31.37 27.26 -28.65
C GLY A 312 -30.86 26.82 -30.02
N GLN A 313 -31.55 27.18 -31.09
CA GLN A 313 -31.15 26.83 -32.46
C GLN A 313 -29.99 27.70 -32.92
N LYS A 314 -28.78 27.27 -32.67
CA LYS A 314 -27.54 27.94 -33.10
C LYS A 314 -26.63 26.93 -33.81
N ARG A 315 -25.82 27.43 -34.73
CA ARG A 315 -24.72 26.64 -35.28
C ARG A 315 -23.61 26.60 -34.22
N VAL A 316 -23.21 25.39 -33.80
CA VAL A 316 -22.22 25.18 -32.75
C VAL A 316 -21.07 24.38 -33.33
N MET A 317 -19.85 24.82 -33.06
CA MET A 317 -18.63 24.07 -33.32
C MET A 317 -18.03 23.66 -31.96
N GLY A 318 -17.87 22.36 -31.76
CA GLY A 318 -17.20 21.81 -30.59
C GLY A 318 -15.71 21.60 -30.87
N ILE A 319 -14.84 22.16 -30.01
CA ILE A 319 -13.40 21.92 -30.08
C ILE A 319 -13.02 21.09 -28.88
N CYS A 320 -12.53 19.86 -29.10
CA CYS A 320 -11.99 19.04 -28.04
C CYS A 320 -10.51 19.35 -27.86
N LEU A 321 -10.17 19.95 -26.72
CA LEU A 321 -8.79 20.30 -26.41
C LEU A 321 -7.99 19.12 -25.81
N LEU A 322 -8.65 18.01 -25.52
CA LEU A 322 -8.01 16.82 -24.94
C LEU A 322 -7.10 16.06 -25.93
N TYR A 323 -7.37 16.17 -27.23
CA TYR A 323 -6.67 15.47 -28.31
C TYR A 323 -6.27 16.42 -29.43
N THR A 324 -5.79 17.59 -29.09
CA THR A 324 -5.42 18.63 -30.10
C THR A 324 -4.24 18.24 -30.98
N SER A 325 -3.51 17.16 -30.68
CA SER A 325 -2.41 16.65 -31.50
C SER A 325 -2.82 15.56 -32.50
N ASP A 326 -3.86 14.76 -32.21
CA ASP A 326 -4.19 13.58 -33.05
C ASP A 326 -5.39 13.80 -33.99
N ALA A 327 -6.36 14.64 -33.61
CA ALA A 327 -7.56 14.86 -34.42
C ALA A 327 -7.34 15.76 -35.65
N ALA A 328 -6.23 16.48 -35.72
CA ALA A 328 -5.88 17.31 -36.86
C ALA A 328 -5.10 16.54 -37.94
N ASP A 329 -4.42 15.46 -37.58
CA ASP A 329 -3.59 14.67 -38.48
C ASP A 329 -4.42 13.60 -39.23
N ASP A 330 -5.57 13.16 -38.69
CA ASP A 330 -6.46 12.20 -39.34
C ASP A 330 -7.38 12.79 -40.42
N LEU A 331 -7.34 14.11 -40.67
CA LEU A 331 -8.19 14.80 -41.65
C LEU A 331 -7.44 15.35 -42.88
N ILE A 332 -6.16 14.98 -43.05
CA ILE A 332 -5.39 15.37 -44.23
C ILE A 332 -5.09 14.14 -45.12
#